data_4a4c2f5b40248bcf9647d83946c2e6f0
#
_entry.id   4a4c2f5b40248bcf9647d83946c2e6f0
#
_cell.length_a   1.000
_cell.length_b   1.000
_cell.length_c   1.000
_cell.angle_alpha   90.00
_cell.angle_beta   90.00
_cell.angle_gamma   90.00
#
_symmetry.space_group_name_H-M   'P 1'
#
loop_
_entity.id
_entity.type
_entity.pdbx_description
1 polymer ?
#
loop_
_entity_poly.entity_id
_entity_poly.type
_entity_poly.pdbx_seq_one_letter_code
_entity_poly.pdbx_strand_id
1 'polypeptide(L)'
;AIKSLGGLNFLIHCAGDYNKALADECNLEIWDKIIDINLRSTYHFARNVLPEINKVSGGAVIRINSRDAPHTGIGIQTSQKRAIDGYMEVLFEDVREYGTKVCTINPGFVNTSMVNPDRLNPELMMQPNDIAEVVNFVLNTSETACPTEILIQPQRSPWKKADMHI
;
A
#
# COMPACT_ATOMS: atom_id res chain seq x y z
N ALA A 1 -15.30 -3.21 -15.81
CA ALA A 1 -15.53 -3.55 -14.38
C ALA A 1 -16.76 -2.81 -13.84
N ILE A 2 -16.78 -1.44 -13.77
CA ILE A 2 -17.86 -0.66 -13.15
C ILE A 2 -19.24 -1.03 -13.73
N LYS A 3 -19.39 -1.05 -15.07
CA LYS A 3 -20.66 -1.46 -15.72
C LYS A 3 -21.08 -2.88 -15.38
N SER A 4 -20.12 -3.80 -15.23
CA SER A 4 -20.42 -5.21 -14.92
C SER A 4 -20.77 -5.43 -13.44
N LEU A 5 -20.27 -4.56 -12.56
CA LEU A 5 -20.52 -4.62 -11.11
C LEU A 5 -21.81 -3.86 -10.69
N GLY A 6 -22.36 -3.04 -11.60
CA GLY A 6 -23.51 -2.18 -11.29
C GLY A 6 -23.18 -0.97 -10.44
N GLY A 7 -21.89 -0.71 -10.17
CA GLY A 7 -21.37 0.39 -9.35
C GLY A 7 -20.05 0.03 -8.72
N LEU A 8 -19.49 0.95 -7.92
CA LEU A 8 -18.25 0.73 -7.19
C LEU A 8 -18.25 1.53 -5.88
N ASN A 9 -18.10 0.83 -4.77
CA ASN A 9 -18.07 1.44 -3.43
C ASN A 9 -16.64 1.57 -2.89
N PHE A 10 -15.77 0.61 -3.21
CA PHE A 10 -14.43 0.53 -2.65
C PHE A 10 -13.38 0.26 -3.71
N LEU A 11 -12.22 0.89 -3.58
CA LEU A 11 -10.98 0.53 -4.26
C LEU A 11 -9.97 0.08 -3.20
N ILE A 12 -9.59 -1.20 -3.22
CA ILE A 12 -8.49 -1.72 -2.44
C ILE A 12 -7.33 -1.98 -3.40
N HIS A 13 -6.36 -1.07 -3.44
CA HIS A 13 -5.26 -1.11 -4.39
C HIS A 13 -4.04 -1.80 -3.79
N CYS A 14 -3.84 -3.06 -4.16
CA CYS A 14 -2.76 -3.92 -3.66
C CYS A 14 -1.61 -4.11 -4.67
N ALA A 15 -1.76 -3.62 -5.91
CA ALA A 15 -0.72 -3.84 -6.92
C ALA A 15 0.60 -3.17 -6.52
N GLY A 16 1.69 -3.89 -6.66
CA GLY A 16 3.02 -3.39 -6.37
C GLY A 16 4.09 -4.36 -6.85
N ASP A 17 5.28 -3.83 -7.08
CA ASP A 17 6.46 -4.60 -7.47
C ASP A 17 7.69 -4.06 -6.76
N TYR A 18 8.77 -4.85 -6.73
CA TYR A 18 9.97 -4.58 -5.97
C TYR A 18 11.22 -4.90 -6.79
N ASN A 19 12.20 -4.01 -6.74
CA ASN A 19 13.54 -4.25 -7.26
C ASN A 19 14.58 -3.63 -6.32
N LYS A 20 15.69 -4.33 -6.12
CA LYS A 20 16.82 -3.84 -5.32
C LYS A 20 18.02 -3.66 -6.23
N ALA A 21 18.53 -2.43 -6.32
CA ALA A 21 19.74 -2.08 -7.04
C ALA A 21 20.37 -0.83 -6.45
N LEU A 22 21.70 -0.72 -6.52
CA LEU A 22 22.40 0.54 -6.22
C LEU A 22 22.07 1.57 -7.30
N ALA A 23 22.17 2.86 -6.95
CA ALA A 23 21.77 3.93 -7.86
C ALA A 23 22.60 4.00 -9.14
N ASP A 24 23.86 3.62 -9.07
CA ASP A 24 24.83 3.57 -10.20
C ASP A 24 24.79 2.24 -10.99
N GLU A 25 24.12 1.23 -10.46
CA GLU A 25 24.00 -0.10 -11.10
C GLU A 25 22.57 -0.42 -11.57
N CYS A 26 21.61 0.49 -11.36
CA CYS A 26 20.21 0.23 -11.64
C CYS A 26 19.93 0.13 -13.16
N ASN A 27 18.99 -0.74 -13.51
CA ASN A 27 18.39 -0.73 -14.84
C ASN A 27 17.20 0.24 -14.84
N LEU A 28 17.31 1.34 -15.59
CA LEU A 28 16.30 2.39 -15.63
C LEU A 28 14.96 1.90 -16.22
N GLU A 29 14.97 0.99 -17.19
CA GLU A 29 13.73 0.43 -17.76
C GLU A 29 12.95 -0.37 -16.69
N ILE A 30 13.66 -1.10 -15.81
CA ILE A 30 13.04 -1.81 -14.68
C ILE A 30 12.47 -0.80 -13.69
N TRP A 31 13.24 0.27 -13.40
CA TRP A 31 12.79 1.30 -12.45
C TRP A 31 11.58 2.06 -12.97
N ASP A 32 11.54 2.42 -14.26
CA ASP A 32 10.40 3.08 -14.90
C ASP A 32 9.13 2.19 -14.82
N LYS A 33 9.29 0.89 -15.11
CA LYS A 33 8.19 -0.07 -14.97
C LYS A 33 7.68 -0.18 -13.53
N ILE A 34 8.56 -0.14 -12.54
CA ILE A 34 8.18 -0.16 -11.12
C ILE A 34 7.45 1.14 -10.74
N ILE A 35 7.88 2.29 -11.25
CA ILE A 35 7.16 3.56 -11.08
C ILE A 35 5.74 3.46 -11.66
N ASP A 36 5.59 2.87 -12.83
CA ASP A 36 4.30 2.67 -13.48
C ASP A 36 3.37 1.78 -12.65
N ILE A 37 3.90 0.65 -12.15
CA ILE A 37 3.13 -0.31 -11.35
C ILE A 37 2.77 0.27 -9.98
N ASN A 38 3.72 0.88 -9.27
CA ASN A 38 3.51 1.28 -7.88
C ASN A 38 2.83 2.65 -7.75
N LEU A 39 3.42 3.67 -8.40
CA LEU A 39 2.99 5.05 -8.23
C LEU A 39 1.95 5.45 -9.28
N ARG A 40 2.26 5.32 -10.58
CA ARG A 40 1.37 5.79 -11.64
C ARG A 40 0.02 5.09 -11.60
N SER A 41 0.00 3.78 -11.35
CA SER A 41 -1.26 3.04 -11.21
C SER A 41 -2.14 3.59 -10.09
N THR A 42 -1.56 4.06 -8.97
CA THR A 42 -2.32 4.57 -7.83
C THR A 42 -3.21 5.74 -8.24
N TYR A 43 -2.65 6.78 -8.88
CA TYR A 43 -3.47 7.92 -9.29
C TYR A 43 -4.32 7.64 -10.53
N HIS A 44 -3.92 6.73 -11.43
CA HIS A 44 -4.75 6.31 -12.55
C HIS A 44 -6.01 5.57 -12.07
N PHE A 45 -5.88 4.63 -11.13
CA PHE A 45 -7.05 3.95 -10.57
C PHE A 45 -7.95 4.93 -9.83
N ALA A 46 -7.39 5.73 -8.91
CA ALA A 46 -8.16 6.71 -8.16
C ALA A 46 -8.98 7.62 -9.09
N ARG A 47 -8.34 8.25 -10.09
CA ARG A 47 -9.02 9.12 -11.07
C ARG A 47 -10.20 8.45 -11.77
N ASN A 48 -10.06 7.17 -12.12
CA ASN A 48 -11.10 6.47 -12.88
C ASN A 48 -12.25 5.95 -12.01
N VAL A 49 -12.04 5.73 -10.71
CA VAL A 49 -13.07 5.13 -9.82
C VAL A 49 -13.75 6.18 -8.93
N LEU A 50 -13.10 7.27 -8.59
CA LEU A 50 -13.66 8.31 -7.72
C LEU A 50 -15.02 8.84 -8.16
N PRO A 51 -15.30 9.06 -9.47
CA PRO A 51 -16.61 9.51 -9.90
C PRO A 51 -17.76 8.56 -9.51
N GLU A 52 -17.46 7.28 -9.30
CA GLU A 52 -18.45 6.29 -8.83
C GLU A 52 -18.44 6.17 -7.30
N ILE A 53 -17.27 6.11 -6.68
CA ILE A 53 -17.13 5.98 -5.23
C ILE A 53 -17.75 7.17 -4.50
N ASN A 54 -17.58 8.39 -5.01
CA ASN A 54 -18.11 9.61 -4.41
C ASN A 54 -19.65 9.74 -4.50
N LYS A 55 -20.32 8.83 -5.22
CA LYS A 55 -21.80 8.79 -5.28
C LYS A 55 -22.42 8.05 -4.09
N VAL A 56 -21.64 7.30 -3.34
CA VAL A 56 -22.14 6.44 -2.27
C VAL A 56 -21.60 6.91 -0.92
N SER A 57 -22.49 6.94 0.09
CA SER A 57 -22.05 7.18 1.46
C SER A 57 -21.17 6.04 1.94
N GLY A 58 -20.05 6.37 2.59
CA GLY A 58 -19.12 5.38 3.11
C GLY A 58 -18.22 4.74 2.04
N GLY A 59 -18.10 5.34 0.85
CA GLY A 59 -17.14 4.92 -0.15
C GLY A 59 -15.70 4.97 0.38
N ALA A 60 -14.78 4.17 -0.20
CA ALA A 60 -13.39 4.16 0.25
C ALA A 60 -12.37 3.89 -0.85
N VAL A 61 -11.21 4.56 -0.72
CA VAL A 61 -9.98 4.27 -1.47
C VAL A 61 -8.90 3.88 -0.46
N ILE A 62 -8.47 2.63 -0.51
CA ILE A 62 -7.42 2.10 0.38
C ILE A 62 -6.23 1.65 -0.45
N ARG A 63 -5.06 2.18 -0.13
CA ARG A 63 -3.78 1.80 -0.76
C ARG A 63 -2.98 0.92 0.20
N ILE A 64 -2.69 -0.31 -0.20
CA ILE A 64 -1.68 -1.12 0.48
C ILE A 64 -0.32 -0.67 -0.04
N ASN A 65 0.38 0.08 0.77
CA ASN A 65 1.72 0.61 0.48
C ASN A 65 2.77 -0.23 1.24
N SER A 66 3.74 0.39 1.85
CA SER A 66 4.69 -0.23 2.78
C SER A 66 5.56 0.87 3.37
N ARG A 67 6.03 0.67 4.58
CA ARG A 67 6.99 1.56 5.21
C ARG A 67 8.35 0.90 5.30
N ASP A 68 9.21 1.19 4.34
CA ASP A 68 10.60 0.75 4.39
C ASP A 68 11.44 1.75 5.18
N ALA A 69 12.26 1.25 6.09
CA ALA A 69 13.38 2.03 6.60
C ALA A 69 14.40 2.23 5.46
N PRO A 70 14.95 3.43 5.26
CA PRO A 70 15.97 3.65 4.25
C PRO A 70 17.18 2.73 4.49
N HIS A 71 17.53 1.96 3.48
CA HIS A 71 18.76 1.16 3.47
C HIS A 71 19.33 1.05 2.04
N THR A 72 20.52 0.53 1.92
CA THR A 72 21.24 0.42 0.65
C THR A 72 20.46 -0.37 -0.40
N GLY A 73 20.35 0.19 -1.59
CA GLY A 73 19.77 -0.44 -2.79
C GLY A 73 18.26 -0.39 -2.91
N ILE A 74 17.56 0.37 -2.07
CA ILE A 74 16.09 0.52 -2.17
C ILE A 74 15.66 1.96 -2.47
N GLY A 75 16.52 2.75 -3.10
CA GLY A 75 16.21 4.16 -3.38
C GLY A 75 14.91 4.37 -4.13
N ILE A 76 14.65 3.58 -5.18
CA ILE A 76 13.42 3.68 -5.97
C ILE A 76 12.17 3.31 -5.16
N GLN A 77 12.24 2.26 -4.31
CA GLN A 77 11.10 1.87 -3.48
C GLN A 77 10.77 2.94 -2.46
N THR A 78 11.79 3.42 -1.74
CA THR A 78 11.59 4.46 -0.72
C THR A 78 11.01 5.74 -1.33
N SER A 79 11.51 6.18 -2.49
CA SER A 79 11.00 7.38 -3.17
C SER A 79 9.54 7.23 -3.61
N GLN A 80 9.18 6.09 -4.21
CA GLN A 80 7.79 5.85 -4.64
C GLN A 80 6.82 5.77 -3.47
N LYS A 81 7.21 5.08 -2.38
CA LYS A 81 6.36 4.95 -1.20
C LYS A 81 6.06 6.30 -0.56
N ARG A 82 7.06 7.17 -0.47
CA ARG A 82 6.88 8.55 -0.01
C ARG A 82 5.99 9.36 -0.95
N ALA A 83 6.14 9.17 -2.27
CA ALA A 83 5.27 9.83 -3.25
C ALA A 83 3.82 9.35 -3.15
N ILE A 84 3.59 8.05 -2.90
CA ILE A 84 2.26 7.48 -2.68
C ILE A 84 1.64 8.07 -1.41
N ASP A 85 2.37 8.12 -0.29
CA ASP A 85 1.87 8.69 0.96
C ASP A 85 1.42 10.14 0.74
N GLY A 86 2.28 10.99 0.14
CA GLY A 86 1.92 12.38 -0.16
C GLY A 86 0.72 12.54 -1.11
N TYR A 87 0.59 11.66 -2.11
CA TYR A 87 -0.58 11.65 -2.98
C TYR A 87 -1.86 11.30 -2.21
N MET A 88 -1.82 10.28 -1.36
CA MET A 88 -2.98 9.81 -0.60
C MET A 88 -3.43 10.82 0.47
N GLU A 89 -2.49 11.56 1.07
CA GLU A 89 -2.80 12.67 2.00
C GLU A 89 -3.63 13.76 1.30
N VAL A 90 -3.21 14.20 0.11
CA VAL A 90 -3.95 15.22 -0.66
C VAL A 90 -5.26 14.64 -1.20
N LEU A 91 -5.27 13.38 -1.64
CA LEU A 91 -6.49 12.72 -2.10
C LEU A 91 -7.58 12.69 -1.03
N PHE A 92 -7.20 12.51 0.24
CA PHE A 92 -8.16 12.61 1.35
C PHE A 92 -8.82 13.98 1.40
N GLU A 93 -8.06 15.07 1.31
CA GLU A 93 -8.63 16.42 1.30
C GLU A 93 -9.53 16.67 0.08
N ASP A 94 -9.19 16.12 -1.08
CA ASP A 94 -9.98 16.27 -2.32
C ASP A 94 -11.37 15.60 -2.22
N VAL A 95 -11.51 14.55 -1.41
CA VAL A 95 -12.74 13.72 -1.41
C VAL A 95 -13.48 13.65 -0.08
N ARG A 96 -12.95 14.18 1.01
CA ARG A 96 -13.55 14.07 2.35
C ARG A 96 -14.97 14.64 2.44
N GLU A 97 -15.27 15.70 1.68
CA GLU A 97 -16.59 16.32 1.65
C GLU A 97 -17.68 15.44 0.99
N TYR A 98 -17.26 14.41 0.24
CA TYR A 98 -18.17 13.36 -0.27
C TYR A 98 -18.41 12.23 0.73
N GLY A 99 -17.74 12.26 1.90
CA GLY A 99 -17.76 11.16 2.86
C GLY A 99 -16.93 9.94 2.42
N THR A 100 -16.08 10.10 1.39
CA THR A 100 -15.21 9.03 0.92
C THR A 100 -13.98 8.91 1.83
N LYS A 101 -13.76 7.73 2.38
CA LYS A 101 -12.59 7.42 3.19
C LYS A 101 -11.36 7.21 2.30
N VAL A 102 -10.22 7.73 2.74
CA VAL A 102 -8.93 7.49 2.07
C VAL A 102 -7.93 7.03 3.13
N CYS A 103 -7.33 5.86 2.91
CA CYS A 103 -6.38 5.29 3.85
C CYS A 103 -5.18 4.68 3.15
N THR A 104 -3.99 4.96 3.65
CA THR A 104 -2.77 4.22 3.31
C THR A 104 -2.47 3.23 4.43
N ILE A 105 -2.41 1.95 4.10
CA ILE A 105 -1.95 0.91 5.01
C ILE A 105 -0.50 0.60 4.66
N ASN A 106 0.38 0.74 5.65
CA ASN A 106 1.83 0.57 5.53
C ASN A 106 2.29 -0.68 6.31
N PRO A 107 2.20 -1.88 5.71
CA PRO A 107 2.69 -3.10 6.35
C PRO A 107 4.22 -3.16 6.40
N GLY A 108 4.74 -3.83 7.44
CA GLY A 108 6.08 -4.41 7.40
C GLY A 108 6.11 -5.72 6.62
N PHE A 109 6.80 -6.73 7.13
CA PHE A 109 6.92 -8.01 6.42
C PHE A 109 5.62 -8.82 6.46
N VAL A 110 5.06 -9.07 5.27
CA VAL A 110 3.89 -9.93 5.06
C VAL A 110 4.34 -11.18 4.31
N ASN A 111 3.89 -12.35 4.74
CA ASN A 111 4.20 -13.63 4.13
C ASN A 111 3.54 -13.76 2.74
N THR A 112 4.28 -13.36 1.71
CA THR A 112 3.88 -13.39 0.30
C THR A 112 5.04 -13.86 -0.57
N SER A 113 4.79 -14.14 -1.83
CA SER A 113 5.80 -14.50 -2.81
C SER A 113 6.88 -13.42 -3.07
N MET A 114 6.64 -12.19 -2.62
CA MET A 114 7.59 -11.09 -2.76
C MET A 114 8.75 -11.17 -1.75
N VAL A 115 8.59 -11.95 -0.69
CA VAL A 115 9.55 -12.04 0.42
C VAL A 115 10.45 -13.25 0.26
N ASN A 116 11.76 -13.08 0.53
CA ASN A 116 12.71 -14.20 0.48
C ASN A 116 12.63 -15.05 1.77
N PRO A 117 12.11 -16.29 1.69
CA PRO A 117 11.96 -17.17 2.87
C PRO A 117 13.28 -17.68 3.42
N ASP A 118 14.40 -17.58 2.70
CA ASP A 118 15.70 -18.02 3.20
C ASP A 118 16.22 -17.11 4.31
N ARG A 119 15.89 -15.82 4.25
CA ARG A 119 16.32 -14.78 5.19
C ARG A 119 15.31 -14.52 6.31
N LEU A 120 14.05 -14.74 6.04
CA LEU A 120 12.95 -14.43 6.94
C LEU A 120 12.20 -15.69 7.34
N ASN A 121 11.66 -15.71 8.56
CA ASN A 121 10.80 -16.79 9.04
C ASN A 121 9.33 -16.48 8.72
N PRO A 122 8.69 -17.24 7.80
CA PRO A 122 7.30 -17.01 7.40
C PRO A 122 6.30 -17.04 8.57
N GLU A 123 6.57 -17.84 9.61
CA GLU A 123 5.70 -17.98 10.79
C GLU A 123 5.70 -16.73 11.70
N LEU A 124 6.73 -15.89 11.58
CA LEU A 124 6.86 -14.66 12.35
C LEU A 124 6.48 -13.41 11.52
N MET A 125 6.15 -13.58 10.24
CA MET A 125 5.61 -12.51 9.40
C MET A 125 4.10 -12.35 9.65
N MET A 126 3.58 -11.18 9.34
CA MET A 126 2.13 -11.01 9.20
C MET A 126 1.62 -11.89 8.06
N GLN A 127 0.40 -12.35 8.17
CA GLN A 127 -0.26 -13.09 7.10
C GLN A 127 -1.14 -12.14 6.26
N PRO A 128 -1.43 -12.45 5.01
CA PRO A 128 -2.34 -11.62 4.19
C PRO A 128 -3.68 -11.32 4.86
N ASN A 129 -4.18 -12.25 5.69
CA ASN A 129 -5.41 -12.06 6.44
C ASN A 129 -5.32 -10.92 7.47
N ASP A 130 -4.14 -10.71 8.09
CA ASP A 130 -3.95 -9.61 9.04
C ASP A 130 -4.16 -8.25 8.34
N ILE A 131 -3.73 -8.15 7.07
CA ILE A 131 -3.93 -6.94 6.26
C ILE A 131 -5.41 -6.79 5.87
N ALA A 132 -6.10 -7.89 5.55
CA ALA A 132 -7.52 -7.86 5.25
C ALA A 132 -8.36 -7.42 6.46
N GLU A 133 -7.98 -7.81 7.67
CA GLU A 133 -8.62 -7.33 8.91
C GLU A 133 -8.42 -5.82 9.12
N VAL A 134 -7.24 -5.29 8.81
CA VAL A 134 -7.01 -3.82 8.86
C VAL A 134 -7.86 -3.09 7.82
N VAL A 135 -7.98 -3.62 6.61
CA VAL A 135 -8.89 -3.08 5.58
C VAL A 135 -10.32 -3.06 6.12
N ASN A 136 -10.78 -4.18 6.68
CA ASN A 136 -12.12 -4.29 7.25
C ASN A 136 -12.34 -3.31 8.41
N PHE A 137 -11.34 -3.09 9.25
CA PHE A 137 -11.38 -2.05 10.30
C PHE A 137 -11.63 -0.66 9.71
N VAL A 138 -10.86 -0.26 8.67
CA VAL A 138 -11.03 1.05 8.00
C VAL A 138 -12.43 1.21 7.44
N LEU A 139 -12.94 0.18 6.75
CA LEU A 139 -14.28 0.22 6.14
C LEU A 139 -15.40 0.36 7.17
N ASN A 140 -15.21 -0.21 8.37
CA ASN A 140 -16.22 -0.23 9.44
C ASN A 140 -16.07 0.92 10.47
N THR A 141 -15.13 1.84 10.31
CA THR A 141 -15.12 3.05 11.15
C THR A 141 -16.38 3.89 10.90
N SER A 142 -16.78 4.66 11.90
CA SER A 142 -17.97 5.54 11.81
C SER A 142 -17.83 6.57 10.67
N GLU A 143 -18.94 7.19 10.29
CA GLU A 143 -18.94 8.24 9.26
C GLU A 143 -18.16 9.50 9.68
N THR A 144 -17.91 9.67 10.98
CA THR A 144 -17.15 10.80 11.52
C THR A 144 -15.64 10.53 11.66
N ALA A 145 -15.19 9.32 11.32
CA ALA A 145 -13.80 8.93 11.52
C ALA A 145 -13.21 8.28 10.24
N CYS A 146 -12.05 8.76 9.83
CA CYS A 146 -11.27 8.17 8.75
C CYS A 146 -9.82 7.95 9.22
N PRO A 147 -9.37 6.72 9.45
CA PRO A 147 -7.94 6.43 9.59
C PRO A 147 -7.26 6.71 8.25
N THR A 148 -6.43 7.74 8.18
CA THR A 148 -5.77 8.15 6.92
C THR A 148 -4.47 7.39 6.69
N GLU A 149 -3.79 6.96 7.76
CA GLU A 149 -2.60 6.11 7.70
C GLU A 149 -2.64 5.05 8.81
N ILE A 150 -2.28 3.83 8.46
CA ILE A 150 -2.10 2.73 9.43
C ILE A 150 -0.76 2.06 9.18
N LEU A 151 0.11 2.09 10.19
CA LEU A 151 1.34 1.32 10.22
C LEU A 151 1.11 0.03 11.00
N ILE A 152 1.39 -1.10 10.37
CA ILE A 152 1.29 -2.41 11.01
C ILE A 152 2.58 -3.20 10.81
N GLN A 153 3.07 -3.83 11.88
CA GLN A 153 4.34 -4.54 11.90
C GLN A 153 4.16 -5.96 12.45
N PRO A 154 5.01 -6.92 12.04
CA PRO A 154 5.06 -8.20 12.71
C PRO A 154 5.30 -8.02 14.22
N GLN A 155 4.56 -8.75 15.05
CA GLN A 155 4.69 -8.69 16.52
C GLN A 155 6.10 -9.07 17.00
N ARG A 156 6.78 -9.95 16.26
CA ARG A 156 8.16 -10.35 16.49
C ARG A 156 8.98 -10.14 15.24
N SER A 157 10.29 -9.90 15.41
CA SER A 157 11.19 -9.80 14.26
C SER A 157 11.19 -11.11 13.46
N PRO A 158 10.86 -11.07 12.18
CA PRO A 158 10.91 -12.24 11.31
C PRO A 158 12.33 -12.57 10.82
N TRP A 159 13.33 -11.74 11.08
CA TRP A 159 14.72 -12.02 10.70
C TRP A 159 15.23 -13.29 11.35
N LYS A 160 15.83 -14.19 10.58
CA LYS A 160 16.55 -15.34 11.12
C LYS A 160 17.79 -14.86 11.86
N LYS A 161 18.18 -15.55 12.93
CA LYS A 161 19.27 -15.12 13.82
C LYS A 161 20.59 -14.82 13.10
N ALA A 162 20.89 -15.53 12.01
CA ALA A 162 22.08 -15.30 11.19
C ALA A 162 22.07 -13.95 10.45
N ASP A 163 20.89 -13.35 10.27
CA ASP A 163 20.68 -12.09 9.55
C ASP A 163 20.32 -10.92 10.48
N MET A 164 20.25 -11.18 11.79
CA MET A 164 20.10 -10.11 12.77
C MET A 164 21.46 -9.46 13.02
N HIS A 165 21.63 -8.27 12.45
CA HIS A 165 22.73 -7.38 12.82
C HIS A 165 22.37 -6.71 14.16
N ILE A 166 22.68 -7.41 15.29
CA ILE A 166 22.61 -6.88 16.65
C ILE A 166 23.99 -6.38 17.02
#